data_7e95a8f4203d7c170ea5c7016575bac5
#
_entry.id   7e95a8f4203d7c170ea5c7016575bac5
#
_cell.length_a   1.000
_cell.length_b   1.000
_cell.length_c   1.000
_cell.angle_alpha   90.00
_cell.angle_beta   90.00
_cell.angle_gamma   90.00
#
_symmetry.space_group_name_H-M   'P 1'
#
loop_
_entity.id
_entity.type
_entity.pdbx_description
1 polymer ?
#
loop_
_entity_poly.entity_id
_entity_poly.type
_entity_poly.pdbx_seq_one_letter_code
_entity_poly.pdbx_strand_id
1 'polypeptide(L)'
;LNGYSTAQFGKCHEVPVWKTSPMGPFDAWPSRGGGFEHFYGFIGGETNQYYPSLYEGTKPLEPPKSPEEGYHFTEDITDKAVNWMRQQKALMADRPFFVYFAPGATHAPHQVPKEWTDKYKGKFDQGWDKIREETFARQKKLNVIPETAELTARPKEIPAWDEVDPNLKPVLARQMEVYAGFMEHVDHHVGRLIDVMEEWEILDD
;
A
#
# COMPACT_ATOMS: atom_id res chain seq x y z
N LEU A 1 -8.50 24.67 -0.74
CA LEU A 1 -8.71 25.97 -1.38
C LEU A 1 -9.94 25.99 -2.28
N ASN A 2 -10.38 24.83 -2.82
CA ASN A 2 -11.56 24.72 -3.69
C ASN A 2 -12.80 24.16 -2.97
N GLY A 3 -12.88 24.33 -1.65
CA GLY A 3 -14.02 23.88 -0.86
C GLY A 3 -13.98 22.40 -0.43
N TYR A 4 -12.95 21.63 -0.81
CA TYR A 4 -12.80 20.24 -0.39
C TYR A 4 -12.33 20.10 1.07
N SER A 5 -12.84 19.10 1.77
CA SER A 5 -12.17 18.53 2.94
C SER A 5 -11.04 17.59 2.46
N THR A 6 -9.86 17.66 3.05
CA THR A 6 -8.69 16.92 2.55
C THR A 6 -8.06 16.06 3.62
N ALA A 7 -7.77 14.80 3.30
CA ALA A 7 -7.09 13.87 4.20
C ALA A 7 -6.06 13.00 3.48
N GLN A 8 -4.97 12.71 4.18
CA GLN A 8 -3.98 11.72 3.75
C GLN A 8 -3.90 10.60 4.80
N PHE A 9 -3.97 9.36 4.32
CA PHE A 9 -3.83 8.16 5.16
C PHE A 9 -2.70 7.28 4.63
N GLY A 10 -1.75 6.96 5.50
CA GLY A 10 -0.67 6.04 5.18
C GLY A 10 0.69 6.68 5.03
N LYS A 11 1.43 6.30 4.00
CA LYS A 11 2.80 6.73 3.73
C LYS A 11 2.88 8.20 3.29
N CYS A 12 3.85 8.92 3.86
CA CYS A 12 4.27 10.24 3.37
C CYS A 12 5.78 10.27 3.19
N HIS A 13 6.26 10.25 1.95
CA HIS A 13 7.69 10.29 1.61
C HIS A 13 8.14 11.66 1.05
N GLU A 14 7.24 12.63 1.00
CA GLU A 14 7.46 13.96 0.44
C GLU A 14 8.19 14.91 1.41
N VAL A 15 8.18 14.57 2.70
CA VAL A 15 8.87 15.37 3.72
C VAL A 15 10.37 15.21 3.56
N PRO A 16 11.13 16.30 3.37
CA PRO A 16 12.59 16.23 3.30
C PRO A 16 13.19 15.58 4.55
N VAL A 17 14.21 14.73 4.37
CA VAL A 17 14.80 13.92 5.47
C VAL A 17 15.20 14.77 6.67
N TRP A 18 15.72 15.98 6.44
CA TRP A 18 16.10 16.92 7.51
C TRP A 18 14.92 17.63 8.20
N LYS A 19 13.66 17.34 7.78
CA LYS A 19 12.42 17.86 8.39
C LYS A 19 11.51 16.76 8.94
N THR A 20 11.97 15.53 9.01
CA THR A 20 11.18 14.38 9.50
C THR A 20 11.19 14.23 11.03
N SER A 21 11.91 15.12 11.74
CA SER A 21 11.97 15.07 13.21
C SER A 21 10.59 15.24 13.84
N PRO A 22 10.21 14.41 14.84
CA PRO A 22 8.97 14.57 15.60
C PRO A 22 8.96 15.81 16.51
N MET A 23 10.06 16.55 16.54
CA MET A 23 10.19 17.83 17.27
C MET A 23 10.04 19.05 16.35
N GLY A 24 9.82 18.83 15.04
CA GLY A 24 9.72 19.87 14.02
C GLY A 24 11.08 20.28 13.41
N PRO A 25 11.05 21.24 12.48
CA PRO A 25 9.86 21.98 12.03
C PRO A 25 8.89 21.11 11.23
N PHE A 26 7.59 21.39 11.31
CA PHE A 26 6.53 20.63 10.65
C PHE A 26 6.02 21.29 9.36
N ASP A 27 6.70 22.32 8.88
CA ASP A 27 6.29 23.14 7.74
C ASP A 27 6.16 22.40 6.40
N ALA A 28 6.78 21.22 6.29
CA ALA A 28 6.69 20.34 5.12
C ALA A 28 5.79 19.09 5.36
N TRP A 29 5.19 18.96 6.54
CA TRP A 29 4.36 17.81 6.87
C TRP A 29 2.97 17.91 6.24
N PRO A 30 2.28 16.77 5.97
CA PRO A 30 1.00 16.75 5.27
C PRO A 30 -0.03 17.73 5.83
N SER A 31 -0.24 17.72 7.14
CA SER A 31 -1.23 18.57 7.83
C SER A 31 -0.76 20.00 8.11
N ARG A 32 0.39 20.42 7.56
CA ARG A 32 0.92 21.79 7.68
C ARG A 32 1.19 22.39 6.30
N GLY A 33 2.34 22.09 5.69
CA GLY A 33 2.70 22.59 4.37
C GLY A 33 2.21 21.71 3.21
N GLY A 34 1.83 20.47 3.48
CA GLY A 34 1.39 19.50 2.47
C GLY A 34 -0.03 19.69 1.93
N GLY A 35 -0.83 20.56 2.58
CA GLY A 35 -2.16 20.92 2.08
C GLY A 35 -3.31 20.00 2.52
N PHE A 36 -3.08 19.02 3.39
CA PHE A 36 -4.10 18.16 3.95
C PHE A 36 -4.60 18.69 5.29
N GLU A 37 -5.92 18.74 5.49
CA GLU A 37 -6.52 19.11 6.77
C GLU A 37 -6.34 18.00 7.83
N HIS A 38 -6.30 16.75 7.39
CA HIS A 38 -6.06 15.58 8.23
C HIS A 38 -4.93 14.69 7.69
N PHE A 39 -4.13 14.15 8.58
CA PHE A 39 -3.09 13.16 8.27
C PHE A 39 -3.07 12.08 9.33
N TYR A 40 -3.07 10.82 8.90
CA TYR A 40 -2.81 9.67 9.76
C TYR A 40 -1.93 8.66 9.02
N GLY A 41 -0.74 8.37 9.55
CA GLY A 41 0.19 7.46 8.90
C GLY A 41 1.61 7.62 9.39
N PHE A 42 2.59 7.37 8.52
CA PHE A 42 4.00 7.52 8.85
C PHE A 42 4.73 8.46 7.89
N ILE A 43 5.82 9.06 8.39
CA ILE A 43 6.70 9.93 7.61
C ILE A 43 7.94 9.13 7.22
N GLY A 44 8.19 9.03 5.91
CA GLY A 44 9.34 8.33 5.36
C GLY A 44 8.99 7.32 4.27
N GLY A 45 10.01 6.60 3.79
CA GLY A 45 9.89 5.68 2.65
C GLY A 45 9.30 4.32 3.01
N GLU A 46 9.51 3.86 4.24
CA GLU A 46 9.10 2.54 4.73
C GLU A 46 8.82 2.55 6.22
N THR A 47 8.09 1.56 6.69
CA THR A 47 7.83 1.32 8.11
C THR A 47 7.54 -0.16 8.35
N ASN A 48 7.70 -0.61 9.58
CA ASN A 48 7.24 -1.94 10.01
C ASN A 48 5.70 -1.99 9.94
N GLN A 49 5.12 -3.01 9.29
CA GLN A 49 3.67 -3.11 9.08
C GLN A 49 2.91 -3.54 10.34
N TYR A 50 3.59 -4.18 11.28
CA TYR A 50 3.02 -4.60 12.56
C TYR A 50 3.32 -3.65 13.72
N TYR A 51 4.33 -2.79 13.56
CA TYR A 51 4.69 -1.78 14.56
C TYR A 51 5.23 -0.51 13.88
N PRO A 52 4.38 0.24 13.18
CA PRO A 52 4.79 1.45 12.47
C PRO A 52 5.06 2.63 13.40
N SER A 53 5.90 3.57 12.98
CA SER A 53 6.02 4.90 13.59
C SER A 53 4.84 5.76 13.14
N LEU A 54 3.76 5.80 13.90
CA LEU A 54 2.54 6.49 13.55
C LEU A 54 2.52 7.95 13.99
N TYR A 55 1.82 8.74 13.19
CA TYR A 55 1.49 10.14 13.48
C TYR A 55 0.03 10.43 13.16
N GLU A 56 -0.63 11.26 13.99
CA GLU A 56 -1.86 11.94 13.66
C GLU A 56 -1.58 13.45 13.59
N GLY A 57 -1.71 14.03 12.42
CA GLY A 57 -1.21 15.37 12.15
C GLY A 57 0.32 15.43 12.33
N THR A 58 0.77 16.03 13.45
CA THR A 58 2.19 16.11 13.84
C THR A 58 2.48 15.38 15.16
N LYS A 59 1.46 14.74 15.75
CA LYS A 59 1.57 14.07 17.04
C LYS A 59 1.96 12.61 16.83
N PRO A 60 3.07 12.12 17.43
CA PRO A 60 3.38 10.70 17.40
C PRO A 60 2.37 9.88 18.20
N LEU A 61 2.07 8.69 17.71
CA LEU A 61 1.13 7.74 18.33
C LEU A 61 1.75 6.35 18.39
N GLU A 62 1.32 5.57 19.38
CA GLU A 62 1.50 4.13 19.36
C GLU A 62 0.38 3.46 18.54
N PRO A 63 0.64 2.30 17.90
CA PRO A 63 -0.42 1.50 17.29
C PRO A 63 -1.55 1.20 18.30
N PRO A 64 -2.82 1.19 17.88
CA PRO A 64 -3.96 0.98 18.77
C PRO A 64 -4.06 -0.43 19.34
N LYS A 65 -3.31 -1.38 18.79
CA LYS A 65 -3.19 -2.78 19.20
C LYS A 65 -1.76 -3.24 19.08
N SER A 66 -1.38 -4.27 19.80
CA SER A 66 -0.09 -4.95 19.57
C SER A 66 -0.16 -5.90 18.37
N PRO A 67 0.99 -6.34 17.82
CA PRO A 67 1.01 -7.38 16.78
C PRO A 67 0.31 -8.68 17.20
N GLU A 68 0.44 -9.06 18.48
CA GLU A 68 -0.19 -10.26 19.06
C GLU A 68 -1.71 -10.13 19.14
N GLU A 69 -2.22 -8.91 19.23
CA GLU A 69 -3.64 -8.57 19.19
C GLU A 69 -4.17 -8.43 17.74
N GLY A 70 -3.32 -8.73 16.76
CA GLY A 70 -3.68 -8.72 15.34
C GLY A 70 -3.58 -7.34 14.67
N TYR A 71 -2.71 -6.45 15.16
CA TYR A 71 -2.47 -5.17 14.47
C TYR A 71 -1.81 -5.38 13.11
N HIS A 72 -2.30 -4.66 12.10
CA HIS A 72 -1.63 -4.48 10.82
C HIS A 72 -1.89 -3.09 10.26
N PHE A 73 -0.84 -2.42 9.79
CA PHE A 73 -0.89 -1.02 9.36
C PHE A 73 -1.90 -0.75 8.24
N THR A 74 -1.98 -1.64 7.22
CA THR A 74 -2.94 -1.46 6.12
C THR A 74 -4.40 -1.49 6.62
N GLU A 75 -4.72 -2.38 7.58
CA GLU A 75 -6.05 -2.44 8.19
C GLU A 75 -6.38 -1.16 8.95
N ASP A 76 -5.44 -0.72 9.79
CA ASP A 76 -5.61 0.47 10.62
C ASP A 76 -5.85 1.73 9.78
N ILE A 77 -5.02 2.00 8.77
CA ILE A 77 -5.21 3.18 7.89
C ILE A 77 -6.52 3.10 7.11
N THR A 78 -6.98 1.89 6.74
CA THR A 78 -8.26 1.70 6.08
C THR A 78 -9.42 2.04 7.01
N ASP A 79 -9.38 1.52 8.25
CA ASP A 79 -10.40 1.82 9.27
C ASP A 79 -10.46 3.33 9.57
N LYS A 80 -9.29 3.98 9.67
CA LYS A 80 -9.20 5.44 9.87
C LYS A 80 -9.78 6.21 8.69
N ALA A 81 -9.47 5.81 7.46
CA ALA A 81 -9.99 6.45 6.25
C ALA A 81 -11.53 6.30 6.17
N VAL A 82 -12.05 5.08 6.36
CA VAL A 82 -13.51 4.82 6.39
C VAL A 82 -14.20 5.67 7.45
N ASN A 83 -13.65 5.71 8.67
CA ASN A 83 -14.24 6.50 9.75
C ASN A 83 -14.24 8.00 9.43
N TRP A 84 -13.16 8.51 8.87
CA TRP A 84 -13.06 9.91 8.47
C TRP A 84 -14.08 10.25 7.36
N MET A 85 -14.19 9.41 6.33
CA MET A 85 -15.18 9.60 5.25
C MET A 85 -16.61 9.58 5.79
N ARG A 86 -16.93 8.66 6.72
CA ARG A 86 -18.25 8.62 7.40
C ARG A 86 -18.56 9.92 8.13
N GLN A 87 -17.57 10.47 8.82
CA GLN A 87 -17.73 11.78 9.51
C GLN A 87 -17.95 12.91 8.51
N GLN A 88 -17.22 12.94 7.39
CA GLN A 88 -17.44 13.94 6.33
C GLN A 88 -18.88 13.85 5.79
N LYS A 89 -19.33 12.65 5.42
CA LYS A 89 -20.68 12.44 4.90
C LYS A 89 -21.77 12.83 5.90
N ALA A 90 -21.57 12.52 7.19
CA ALA A 90 -22.57 12.78 8.23
C ALA A 90 -22.64 14.27 8.67
N LEU A 91 -21.49 14.95 8.73
CA LEU A 91 -21.38 16.29 9.33
C LEU A 91 -21.26 17.40 8.29
N MET A 92 -20.83 17.09 7.07
CA MET A 92 -20.54 18.02 5.99
C MET A 92 -21.01 17.46 4.64
N ALA A 93 -22.27 17.01 4.58
CA ALA A 93 -22.82 16.26 3.44
C ALA A 93 -22.69 16.96 2.08
N ASP A 94 -22.77 18.31 2.06
CA ASP A 94 -22.66 19.13 0.85
C ASP A 94 -21.23 19.52 0.51
N ARG A 95 -20.25 19.13 1.35
CA ARG A 95 -18.84 19.46 1.12
C ARG A 95 -18.13 18.28 0.48
N PRO A 96 -17.56 18.43 -0.73
CA PRO A 96 -16.78 17.39 -1.34
C PRO A 96 -15.51 17.10 -0.53
N PHE A 97 -14.98 15.88 -0.61
CA PHE A 97 -13.73 15.52 0.04
C PHE A 97 -12.73 14.93 -0.92
N PHE A 98 -11.45 15.06 -0.58
CA PHE A 98 -10.34 14.43 -1.27
C PHE A 98 -9.54 13.59 -0.27
N VAL A 99 -9.43 12.29 -0.54
CA VAL A 99 -8.65 11.34 0.26
C VAL A 99 -7.46 10.86 -0.55
N TYR A 100 -6.24 11.08 -0.03
CA TYR A 100 -5.03 10.44 -0.52
C TYR A 100 -4.75 9.22 0.35
N PHE A 101 -5.12 8.04 -0.16
CA PHE A 101 -4.88 6.75 0.50
C PHE A 101 -3.58 6.15 -0.05
N ALA A 102 -2.53 6.12 0.76
CA ALA A 102 -1.17 5.73 0.39
C ALA A 102 -0.67 4.60 1.31
N PRO A 103 -1.05 3.33 1.07
CA PRO A 103 -0.60 2.21 1.90
C PRO A 103 0.93 2.03 1.84
N GLY A 104 1.51 1.44 2.90
CA GLY A 104 2.91 1.05 2.91
C GLY A 104 3.20 -0.14 1.99
N ALA A 105 2.21 -0.99 1.75
CA ALA A 105 2.28 -2.11 0.80
C ALA A 105 2.42 -1.59 -0.66
N THR A 106 3.21 -2.22 -1.50
CA THR A 106 4.00 -3.42 -1.22
C THR A 106 5.50 -3.12 -1.10
N HIS A 107 5.85 -2.00 -0.49
CA HIS A 107 7.25 -1.68 -0.18
C HIS A 107 7.79 -2.64 0.90
N ALA A 108 9.09 -2.89 0.91
CA ALA A 108 9.75 -3.60 2.01
C ALA A 108 9.58 -2.81 3.33
N PRO A 109 9.53 -3.50 4.49
CA PRO A 109 9.53 -4.95 4.66
C PRO A 109 8.21 -5.59 4.21
N HIS A 110 8.30 -6.74 3.53
CA HIS A 110 7.13 -7.48 3.07
C HIS A 110 6.53 -8.27 4.25
N GLN A 111 5.68 -7.62 4.99
CA GLN A 111 5.06 -8.14 6.21
C GLN A 111 3.54 -8.18 6.00
N VAL A 112 2.96 -9.37 6.05
CA VAL A 112 1.54 -9.60 5.87
C VAL A 112 1.12 -10.86 6.63
N PRO A 113 -0.12 -10.98 7.13
CA PRO A 113 -0.57 -12.18 7.83
C PRO A 113 -0.43 -13.44 6.97
N LYS A 114 -0.06 -14.54 7.63
CA LYS A 114 0.33 -15.80 6.99
C LYS A 114 -0.76 -16.37 6.07
N GLU A 115 -2.02 -16.23 6.42
CA GLU A 115 -3.16 -16.68 5.62
C GLU A 115 -3.20 -16.07 4.23
N TRP A 116 -2.72 -14.85 4.04
CA TRP A 116 -2.62 -14.20 2.73
C TRP A 116 -1.49 -14.80 1.90
N THR A 117 -0.33 -15.03 2.52
CA THR A 117 0.81 -15.62 1.81
C THR A 117 0.57 -17.07 1.41
N ASP A 118 -0.15 -17.83 2.24
CA ASP A 118 -0.40 -19.26 2.01
C ASP A 118 -1.35 -19.52 0.83
N LYS A 119 -2.16 -18.53 0.42
CA LYS A 119 -2.95 -18.59 -0.83
C LYS A 119 -2.08 -18.77 -2.07
N TYR A 120 -0.83 -18.35 -2.00
CA TYR A 120 0.13 -18.36 -3.12
C TYR A 120 1.15 -19.49 -3.06
N LYS A 121 1.02 -20.39 -2.08
CA LYS A 121 1.97 -21.51 -1.91
C LYS A 121 2.15 -22.31 -3.19
N GLY A 122 3.40 -22.43 -3.65
CA GLY A 122 3.79 -23.17 -4.86
C GLY A 122 3.49 -22.47 -6.19
N LYS A 123 2.86 -21.28 -6.20
CA LYS A 123 2.50 -20.61 -7.45
C LYS A 123 3.69 -19.96 -8.17
N PHE A 124 4.84 -19.86 -7.52
CA PHE A 124 6.04 -19.22 -8.05
C PHE A 124 7.22 -20.18 -8.22
N ASP A 125 7.02 -21.50 -8.02
CA ASP A 125 8.07 -22.52 -8.12
C ASP A 125 8.67 -22.61 -9.53
N GLN A 126 7.91 -22.23 -10.57
CA GLN A 126 8.37 -22.18 -11.96
C GLN A 126 9.37 -21.04 -12.24
N GLY A 127 9.54 -20.12 -11.30
CA GLY A 127 10.50 -19.02 -11.35
C GLY A 127 10.11 -17.83 -12.22
N TRP A 128 10.94 -16.79 -12.12
CA TRP A 128 10.64 -15.47 -12.70
C TRP A 128 10.61 -15.42 -14.22
N ASP A 129 11.44 -16.20 -14.92
CA ASP A 129 11.45 -16.17 -16.41
C ASP A 129 10.09 -16.62 -16.95
N LYS A 130 9.58 -17.74 -16.45
CA LYS A 130 8.29 -18.30 -16.87
C LYS A 130 7.12 -17.41 -16.47
N ILE A 131 7.12 -16.93 -15.23
CA ILE A 131 6.08 -16.02 -14.72
C ILE A 131 6.05 -14.73 -15.55
N ARG A 132 7.21 -14.20 -15.92
CA ARG A 132 7.32 -13.01 -16.74
C ARG A 132 6.71 -13.18 -18.14
N GLU A 133 6.98 -14.32 -18.80
CA GLU A 133 6.40 -14.68 -20.09
C GLU A 133 4.87 -14.82 -20.01
N GLU A 134 4.36 -15.55 -19.02
CA GLU A 134 2.93 -15.75 -18.79
C GLU A 134 2.20 -14.43 -18.47
N THR A 135 2.84 -13.59 -17.65
CA THR A 135 2.30 -12.27 -17.31
C THR A 135 2.22 -11.37 -18.53
N PHE A 136 3.27 -11.34 -19.35
CA PHE A 136 3.29 -10.56 -20.58
C PHE A 136 2.20 -11.00 -21.57
N ALA A 137 2.05 -12.32 -21.76
CA ALA A 137 1.00 -12.87 -22.61
C ALA A 137 -0.41 -12.52 -22.11
N ARG A 138 -0.62 -12.59 -20.79
CA ARG A 138 -1.89 -12.23 -20.14
C ARG A 138 -2.19 -10.74 -20.27
N GLN A 139 -1.20 -9.86 -20.10
CA GLN A 139 -1.36 -8.42 -20.25
C GLN A 139 -1.79 -8.02 -21.67
N LYS A 140 -1.23 -8.66 -22.70
CA LYS A 140 -1.69 -8.48 -24.09
C LYS A 140 -3.14 -8.92 -24.26
N LYS A 141 -3.49 -10.11 -23.76
CA LYS A 141 -4.85 -10.65 -23.86
C LYS A 141 -5.89 -9.75 -23.17
N LEU A 142 -5.50 -9.08 -22.10
CA LEU A 142 -6.35 -8.17 -21.33
C LEU A 142 -6.32 -6.73 -21.86
N ASN A 143 -5.56 -6.46 -22.91
CA ASN A 143 -5.36 -5.11 -23.48
C ASN A 143 -4.78 -4.11 -22.46
N VAL A 144 -4.03 -4.59 -21.45
CA VAL A 144 -3.34 -3.73 -20.48
C VAL A 144 -2.10 -3.09 -21.09
N ILE A 145 -1.49 -3.77 -22.07
CA ILE A 145 -0.37 -3.27 -22.87
C ILE A 145 -0.72 -3.36 -24.36
N PRO A 146 -0.12 -2.51 -25.22
CA PRO A 146 -0.32 -2.58 -26.67
C PRO A 146 0.02 -3.97 -27.25
N GLU A 147 -0.73 -4.41 -28.25
CA GLU A 147 -0.45 -5.69 -28.93
C GLU A 147 0.95 -5.72 -29.55
N THR A 148 1.44 -4.57 -30.01
CA THR A 148 2.77 -4.38 -30.57
C THR A 148 3.91 -4.37 -29.56
N ALA A 149 3.59 -4.39 -28.24
CA ALA A 149 4.63 -4.42 -27.22
C ALA A 149 5.48 -5.68 -27.34
N GLU A 150 6.79 -5.53 -27.15
CA GLU A 150 7.75 -6.63 -27.16
C GLU A 150 8.30 -6.86 -25.75
N LEU A 151 8.44 -8.14 -25.38
CA LEU A 151 9.07 -8.50 -24.12
C LEU A 151 10.57 -8.22 -24.20
N THR A 152 11.05 -7.28 -23.35
CA THR A 152 12.48 -6.96 -23.29
C THR A 152 13.31 -8.18 -22.88
N ALA A 153 14.59 -8.20 -23.25
CA ALA A 153 15.52 -9.19 -22.73
C ALA A 153 15.61 -9.11 -21.19
N ARG A 154 15.87 -10.24 -20.53
CA ARG A 154 16.18 -10.24 -19.10
C ARG A 154 17.45 -9.41 -18.86
N PRO A 155 17.49 -8.52 -17.81
CA PRO A 155 18.71 -7.83 -17.41
C PRO A 155 19.84 -8.84 -17.13
N LYS A 156 21.06 -8.51 -17.53
CA LYS A 156 22.24 -9.40 -17.37
C LYS A 156 22.60 -9.65 -15.91
N GLU A 157 22.23 -8.73 -15.03
CA GLU A 157 22.44 -8.80 -13.58
C GLU A 157 21.53 -9.82 -12.89
N ILE A 158 20.43 -10.24 -13.55
CA ILE A 158 19.51 -11.24 -13.03
C ILE A 158 19.81 -12.57 -13.73
N PRO A 159 20.26 -13.60 -13.01
CA PRO A 159 20.53 -14.92 -13.60
C PRO A 159 19.25 -15.55 -14.16
N ALA A 160 19.38 -16.48 -15.10
CA ALA A 160 18.26 -17.32 -15.48
C ALA A 160 17.78 -18.15 -14.27
N TRP A 161 16.46 -18.36 -14.16
CA TRP A 161 15.94 -19.18 -13.06
C TRP A 161 16.61 -20.57 -12.98
N ASP A 162 16.90 -21.18 -14.13
CA ASP A 162 17.53 -22.50 -14.18
C ASP A 162 18.98 -22.48 -13.67
N GLU A 163 19.66 -21.34 -13.72
CA GLU A 163 21.03 -21.13 -13.25
C GLU A 163 21.11 -20.79 -11.74
N VAL A 164 19.96 -20.54 -11.10
CA VAL A 164 19.89 -20.25 -9.65
C VAL A 164 20.21 -21.53 -8.86
N ASP A 165 21.00 -21.37 -7.78
CA ASP A 165 21.28 -22.45 -6.83
C ASP A 165 19.97 -23.14 -6.39
N PRO A 166 19.84 -24.46 -6.55
CA PRO A 166 18.64 -25.22 -6.15
C PRO A 166 18.21 -24.98 -4.69
N ASN A 167 19.17 -24.70 -3.79
CA ASN A 167 18.88 -24.43 -2.39
C ASN A 167 18.25 -23.03 -2.16
N LEU A 168 18.48 -22.08 -3.08
CA LEU A 168 17.90 -20.75 -3.01
C LEU A 168 16.51 -20.65 -3.66
N LYS A 169 16.21 -21.50 -4.64
CA LYS A 169 14.92 -21.47 -5.36
C LYS A 169 13.70 -21.47 -4.42
N PRO A 170 13.60 -22.35 -3.41
CA PRO A 170 12.46 -22.34 -2.49
C PRO A 170 12.33 -21.03 -1.70
N VAL A 171 13.46 -20.42 -1.31
CA VAL A 171 13.46 -19.14 -0.58
C VAL A 171 12.97 -18.02 -1.47
N LEU A 172 13.46 -17.94 -2.71
CA LEU A 172 13.07 -16.90 -3.67
C LEU A 172 11.59 -17.05 -4.09
N ALA A 173 11.13 -18.30 -4.31
CA ALA A 173 9.72 -18.56 -4.56
C ALA A 173 8.85 -18.11 -3.37
N ARG A 174 9.26 -18.41 -2.13
CA ARG A 174 8.55 -17.99 -0.93
C ARG A 174 8.52 -16.46 -0.78
N GLN A 175 9.59 -15.75 -1.09
CA GLN A 175 9.60 -14.30 -1.08
C GLN A 175 8.54 -13.72 -2.05
N MET A 176 8.40 -14.32 -3.23
CA MET A 176 7.38 -13.89 -4.19
C MET A 176 5.95 -14.22 -3.73
N GLU A 177 5.75 -15.36 -3.05
CA GLU A 177 4.47 -15.71 -2.41
C GLU A 177 4.07 -14.66 -1.35
N VAL A 178 5.03 -14.23 -0.53
CA VAL A 178 4.82 -13.19 0.49
C VAL A 178 4.46 -11.86 -0.18
N TYR A 179 5.18 -11.47 -1.23
CA TYR A 179 4.88 -10.25 -1.98
C TYR A 179 3.47 -10.28 -2.59
N ALA A 180 3.09 -11.41 -3.21
CA ALA A 180 1.77 -11.58 -3.82
C ALA A 180 0.64 -11.55 -2.76
N GLY A 181 0.84 -12.21 -1.62
CA GLY A 181 -0.10 -12.14 -0.50
C GLY A 181 -0.24 -10.73 0.07
N PHE A 182 0.86 -9.98 0.12
CA PHE A 182 0.83 -8.59 0.57
C PHE A 182 0.10 -7.68 -0.42
N MET A 183 0.24 -7.93 -1.72
CA MET A 183 -0.53 -7.24 -2.77
C MET A 183 -2.03 -7.52 -2.64
N GLU A 184 -2.43 -8.80 -2.51
CA GLU A 184 -3.83 -9.17 -2.35
C GLU A 184 -4.44 -8.60 -1.06
N HIS A 185 -3.67 -8.56 0.02
CA HIS A 185 -4.11 -7.96 1.28
C HIS A 185 -4.43 -6.48 1.13
N VAL A 186 -3.56 -5.70 0.48
CA VAL A 186 -3.84 -4.28 0.27
C VAL A 186 -5.00 -4.06 -0.70
N ASP A 187 -5.12 -4.88 -1.74
CA ASP A 187 -6.23 -4.82 -2.69
C ASP A 187 -7.58 -5.06 -2.00
N HIS A 188 -7.65 -6.07 -1.11
CA HIS A 188 -8.81 -6.32 -0.26
C HIS A 188 -9.21 -5.09 0.56
N HIS A 189 -8.23 -4.41 1.17
CA HIS A 189 -8.50 -3.23 1.99
C HIS A 189 -8.87 -1.99 1.17
N VAL A 190 -8.37 -1.85 -0.05
CA VAL A 190 -8.87 -0.86 -1.03
C VAL A 190 -10.31 -1.18 -1.41
N GLY A 191 -10.64 -2.45 -1.62
CA GLY A 191 -12.02 -2.90 -1.84
C GLY A 191 -12.98 -2.41 -0.76
N ARG A 192 -12.59 -2.48 0.53
CA ARG A 192 -13.40 -1.96 1.64
C ARG A 192 -13.70 -0.46 1.55
N LEU A 193 -12.79 0.34 1.00
CA LEU A 193 -13.06 1.77 0.75
C LEU A 193 -14.08 1.95 -0.38
N ILE A 194 -13.97 1.14 -1.43
CA ILE A 194 -14.89 1.14 -2.56
C ILE A 194 -16.30 0.72 -2.10
N ASP A 195 -16.42 -0.38 -1.34
CA ASP A 195 -17.68 -0.88 -0.80
C ASP A 195 -18.44 0.20 -0.01
N VAL A 196 -17.72 0.98 0.79
CA VAL A 196 -18.31 2.09 1.56
C VAL A 196 -18.79 3.22 0.66
N MET A 197 -18.07 3.53 -0.42
CA MET A 197 -18.51 4.55 -1.38
C MET A 197 -19.72 4.07 -2.20
N GLU A 198 -19.78 2.78 -2.54
CA GLU A 198 -20.96 2.16 -3.17
C GLU A 198 -22.19 2.20 -2.23
N GLU A 199 -22.01 1.81 -0.95
CA GLU A 199 -23.05 1.87 0.08
C GLU A 199 -23.67 3.27 0.20
N TRP A 200 -22.89 4.30 -0.03
CA TRP A 200 -23.33 5.69 0.07
C TRP A 200 -23.76 6.30 -1.27
N GLU A 201 -23.73 5.54 -2.34
CA GLU A 201 -24.09 6.01 -3.69
C GLU A 201 -23.24 7.21 -4.16
N ILE A 202 -21.93 7.22 -3.83
CA ILE A 202 -20.98 8.29 -4.18
C ILE A 202 -19.76 7.78 -4.98
N LEU A 203 -19.78 6.56 -5.47
CA LEU A 203 -18.66 5.99 -6.19
C LEU A 203 -18.43 6.65 -7.55
N ASP A 204 -19.48 7.14 -8.19
CA ASP A 204 -19.47 7.75 -9.53
C ASP A 204 -19.49 9.29 -9.49
N ASP A 205 -19.38 9.91 -8.32
CA ASP A 205 -19.41 11.38 -8.11
C ASP A 205 -18.07 12.09 -8.33
#